data_2a39758bd7107c2907376e9de95d9e2d
#
_entry.id   2a39758bd7107c2907376e9de95d9e2d
#
_cell.length_a   1.000
_cell.length_b   1.000
_cell.length_c   1.000
_cell.angle_alpha   90.00
_cell.angle_beta   90.00
_cell.angle_gamma   90.00
#
_symmetry.space_group_name_H-M   'P 1'
#
loop_
_entity.id
_entity.type
_entity.pdbx_description
1 polymer ?
#
loop_
_entity_poly.entity_id
_entity_poly.type
_entity_poly.pdbx_seq_one_letter_code
_entity_poly.pdbx_strand_id
1 'polypeptide(L)'
;MSKNSYIMEHPAEGQRLLDKADAGAWIAKFLEPHLAGVKSLLSVGCGPGVFLRELAQSHPDIEIVGLDQSTDRVEQAKQRFRGLPNAHAYVGDAMDIPFEAERFDLVFCRFLLEYLPDKQLAVREMARVCGPGGKLLLQDLDGQLLWHFPEDTELRETTERVVRYLESTGFDPFVGRKLFSLCRKAALGDVTVQLDPYHLYAGAIEDKQFSQWKTKLEIARPQLVAVLGSEESARIYADRFLAFLRDPETLTYCCLFTVVATKPATK
;
A
#
# COMPACT_ATOMS: atom_id res chain seq x y z
N MET A 1 1.62 25.46 -5.24
CA MET A 1 0.83 24.25 -5.16
C MET A 1 1.37 23.43 -3.99
N SER A 2 0.57 23.20 -2.96
CA SER A 2 0.95 22.47 -1.74
C SER A 2 1.33 21.04 -2.12
N LYS A 3 2.57 20.62 -1.82
CA LYS A 3 2.94 19.20 -1.87
C LYS A 3 1.96 18.46 -0.98
N ASN A 4 1.16 17.55 -1.55
CA ASN A 4 0.40 16.59 -0.73
C ASN A 4 1.40 15.82 0.10
N SER A 5 1.51 16.17 1.39
CA SER A 5 2.35 15.40 2.30
C SER A 5 1.66 14.06 2.56
N TYR A 6 2.40 12.98 2.38
CA TYR A 6 1.97 11.63 2.74
C TYR A 6 1.52 11.62 4.22
N ILE A 7 0.26 11.23 4.48
CA ILE A 7 -0.36 11.31 5.83
C ILE A 7 0.44 10.56 6.90
N MET A 8 1.17 9.52 6.49
CA MET A 8 2.02 8.68 7.35
C MET A 8 3.51 9.05 7.26
N GLU A 9 3.88 10.27 6.82
CA GLU A 9 5.27 10.67 6.74
C GLU A 9 5.80 10.98 8.15
N HIS A 10 6.45 9.97 8.75
CA HIS A 10 7.03 10.03 10.08
C HIS A 10 8.33 9.21 10.12
N PRO A 11 9.38 9.61 10.86
CA PRO A 11 10.63 8.84 10.95
C PRO A 11 10.44 7.38 11.38
N ALA A 12 9.47 7.09 12.26
CA ALA A 12 9.14 5.73 12.69
C ALA A 12 8.43 4.90 11.62
N GLU A 13 7.88 5.50 10.56
CA GLU A 13 7.13 4.78 9.53
C GLU A 13 8.02 3.83 8.73
N GLY A 14 9.23 4.27 8.38
CA GLY A 14 10.20 3.43 7.68
C GLY A 14 10.52 2.15 8.45
N GLN A 15 10.75 2.25 9.77
CA GLN A 15 11.00 1.08 10.62
C GLN A 15 9.75 0.21 10.76
N ARG A 16 8.58 0.81 10.96
CA ARG A 16 7.29 0.08 11.01
C ARG A 16 7.04 -0.75 9.76
N LEU A 17 7.35 -0.21 8.58
CA LEU A 17 7.21 -0.93 7.31
C LEU A 17 8.20 -2.11 7.21
N LEU A 18 9.41 -1.97 7.77
CA LEU A 18 10.39 -3.06 7.85
C LEU A 18 9.89 -4.21 8.73
N ASP A 19 9.36 -3.89 9.92
CA ASP A 19 8.95 -4.87 10.93
C ASP A 19 7.66 -5.63 10.56
N LYS A 20 6.87 -5.06 9.64
CA LYS A 20 5.55 -5.59 9.25
C LYS A 20 5.60 -6.63 8.14
N ALA A 21 6.64 -6.64 7.31
CA ALA A 21 6.64 -7.35 6.06
C ALA A 21 7.39 -8.69 6.16
N ASP A 22 6.68 -9.82 6.07
CA ASP A 22 7.25 -11.05 5.55
C ASP A 22 7.32 -10.90 4.01
N ALA A 23 8.46 -10.36 3.55
CA ALA A 23 8.65 -10.05 2.13
C ALA A 23 8.65 -11.32 1.28
N GLY A 24 9.28 -12.40 1.77
CA GLY A 24 9.35 -13.68 1.06
C GLY A 24 7.98 -14.31 0.86
N ALA A 25 7.18 -14.41 1.91
CA ALA A 25 5.83 -14.96 1.80
C ALA A 25 4.94 -14.12 0.87
N TRP A 26 5.07 -12.78 0.91
CA TRP A 26 4.32 -11.91 0.01
C TRP A 26 4.75 -12.07 -1.45
N ILE A 27 6.06 -12.09 -1.73
CA ILE A 27 6.62 -12.32 -3.08
C ILE A 27 6.12 -13.66 -3.61
N ALA A 28 6.28 -14.74 -2.85
CA ALA A 28 5.87 -16.08 -3.24
C ALA A 28 4.37 -16.17 -3.57
N LYS A 29 3.54 -15.47 -2.80
CA LYS A 29 2.09 -15.51 -2.99
C LYS A 29 1.61 -14.64 -4.16
N PHE A 30 2.14 -13.43 -4.31
CA PHE A 30 1.53 -12.41 -5.18
C PHE A 30 2.38 -12.04 -6.41
N LEU A 31 3.71 -12.14 -6.35
CA LEU A 31 4.58 -11.81 -7.49
C LEU A 31 5.05 -13.04 -8.25
N GLU A 32 5.53 -14.05 -7.56
CA GLU A 32 6.12 -15.26 -8.17
C GLU A 32 5.26 -15.88 -9.28
N PRO A 33 3.91 -15.98 -9.14
CA PRO A 33 3.05 -16.52 -10.21
C PRO A 33 3.07 -15.72 -11.51
N HIS A 34 3.66 -14.52 -11.50
CA HIS A 34 3.67 -13.59 -12.62
C HIS A 34 5.06 -13.29 -13.16
N LEU A 35 6.13 -13.90 -12.61
CA LEU A 35 7.52 -13.62 -12.99
C LEU A 35 8.02 -14.44 -14.18
N ALA A 36 7.30 -15.47 -14.61
CA ALA A 36 7.72 -16.29 -15.75
C ALA A 36 7.90 -15.42 -17.01
N GLY A 37 9.13 -15.37 -17.55
CA GLY A 37 9.48 -14.58 -18.73
C GLY A 37 9.73 -13.09 -18.49
N VAL A 38 9.52 -12.58 -17.29
CA VAL A 38 9.79 -11.19 -16.91
C VAL A 38 11.29 -10.93 -16.91
N LYS A 39 11.72 -9.83 -17.56
CA LYS A 39 13.11 -9.35 -17.60
C LYS A 39 13.25 -8.01 -16.88
N SER A 40 12.17 -7.24 -16.80
CA SER A 40 12.15 -5.91 -16.21
C SER A 40 10.90 -5.69 -15.38
N LEU A 41 11.08 -5.20 -14.16
CA LEU A 41 10.02 -4.98 -13.19
C LEU A 41 10.11 -3.59 -12.58
N LEU A 42 8.97 -2.87 -12.51
CA LEU A 42 8.84 -1.60 -11.80
C LEU A 42 7.93 -1.74 -10.59
N SER A 43 8.42 -1.30 -9.44
CA SER A 43 7.61 -1.06 -8.24
C SER A 43 7.34 0.43 -8.08
N VAL A 44 6.07 0.82 -8.17
CA VAL A 44 5.64 2.21 -7.95
C VAL A 44 5.22 2.39 -6.49
N GLY A 45 5.82 3.37 -5.80
CA GLY A 45 5.73 3.52 -4.35
C GLY A 45 6.56 2.45 -3.62
N CYS A 46 7.81 2.28 -4.03
CA CYS A 46 8.67 1.20 -3.53
C CYS A 46 9.08 1.36 -2.05
N GLY A 47 8.86 2.55 -1.47
CA GLY A 47 9.29 2.86 -0.12
C GLY A 47 10.79 2.61 0.09
N PRO A 48 11.19 2.08 1.25
CA PRO A 48 12.60 1.80 1.54
C PRO A 48 13.17 0.55 0.83
N GLY A 49 12.45 -0.05 -0.14
CA GLY A 49 12.96 -1.10 -1.01
C GLY A 49 13.08 -2.50 -0.40
N VAL A 50 12.34 -2.81 0.68
CA VAL A 50 12.46 -4.10 1.40
C VAL A 50 12.14 -5.29 0.51
N PHE A 51 10.96 -5.26 -0.13
CA PHE A 51 10.52 -6.31 -1.06
C PHE A 51 11.43 -6.42 -2.29
N LEU A 52 11.90 -5.28 -2.80
CA LEU A 52 12.75 -5.24 -3.99
C LEU A 52 14.12 -5.83 -3.75
N ARG A 53 14.69 -5.64 -2.55
CA ARG A 53 15.97 -6.27 -2.18
C ARG A 53 15.86 -7.78 -2.22
N GLU A 54 14.85 -8.36 -1.59
CA GLU A 54 14.65 -9.81 -1.54
C GLU A 54 14.38 -10.38 -2.93
N LEU A 55 13.53 -9.68 -3.70
CA LEU A 55 13.25 -10.05 -5.08
C LEU A 55 14.51 -10.02 -5.95
N ALA A 56 15.36 -8.99 -5.82
CA ALA A 56 16.60 -8.87 -6.58
C ALA A 56 17.62 -9.95 -6.23
N GLN A 57 17.66 -10.40 -4.98
CA GLN A 57 18.51 -11.49 -4.52
C GLN A 57 18.07 -12.85 -5.07
N SER A 58 16.76 -13.10 -5.11
CA SER A 58 16.18 -14.36 -5.62
C SER A 58 16.09 -14.43 -7.14
N HIS A 59 16.08 -13.28 -7.82
CA HIS A 59 15.92 -13.18 -9.29
C HIS A 59 17.02 -12.29 -9.92
N PRO A 60 18.29 -12.75 -9.95
CA PRO A 60 19.39 -11.93 -10.45
C PRO A 60 19.29 -11.57 -11.94
N ASP A 61 18.49 -12.30 -12.70
CA ASP A 61 18.27 -12.10 -14.16
C ASP A 61 17.15 -11.09 -14.47
N ILE A 62 16.45 -10.58 -13.46
CA ILE A 62 15.39 -9.56 -13.61
C ILE A 62 15.94 -8.19 -13.20
N GLU A 63 15.82 -7.18 -14.07
CA GLU A 63 16.05 -5.79 -13.72
C GLU A 63 14.92 -5.32 -12.78
N ILE A 64 15.25 -4.93 -11.56
CA ILE A 64 14.32 -4.49 -10.53
C ILE A 64 14.45 -2.98 -10.34
N VAL A 65 13.39 -2.25 -10.64
CA VAL A 65 13.35 -0.79 -10.51
C VAL A 65 12.32 -0.38 -9.47
N GLY A 66 12.72 0.46 -8.52
CA GLY A 66 11.85 1.12 -7.55
C GLY A 66 11.65 2.59 -7.89
N LEU A 67 10.42 3.08 -7.77
CA LEU A 67 10.07 4.50 -7.86
C LEU A 67 9.35 4.91 -6.58
N ASP A 68 9.76 6.00 -5.95
CA ASP A 68 9.07 6.61 -4.80
C ASP A 68 9.23 8.13 -4.84
N GLN A 69 8.23 8.88 -4.35
CA GLN A 69 8.33 10.33 -4.31
C GLN A 69 9.24 10.86 -3.20
N SER A 70 9.49 10.07 -2.15
CA SER A 70 10.31 10.43 -1.00
C SER A 70 11.78 10.19 -1.29
N THR A 71 12.57 11.27 -1.33
CA THR A 71 14.03 11.20 -1.48
C THR A 71 14.66 10.33 -0.39
N ASP A 72 14.21 10.47 0.85
CA ASP A 72 14.75 9.71 1.99
C ASP A 72 14.52 8.20 1.84
N ARG A 73 13.33 7.81 1.38
CA ARG A 73 13.01 6.39 1.13
C ARG A 73 13.80 5.82 -0.03
N VAL A 74 13.98 6.60 -1.09
CA VAL A 74 14.82 6.21 -2.23
C VAL A 74 16.28 6.02 -1.81
N GLU A 75 16.83 6.90 -0.99
CA GLU A 75 18.20 6.74 -0.47
C GLU A 75 18.31 5.50 0.45
N GLN A 76 17.32 5.20 1.29
CA GLN A 76 17.26 3.95 2.04
C GLN A 76 17.19 2.72 1.13
N ALA A 77 16.41 2.78 0.04
CA ALA A 77 16.35 1.70 -0.95
C ALA A 77 17.71 1.50 -1.63
N LYS A 78 18.35 2.56 -2.11
CA LYS A 78 19.71 2.48 -2.71
C LYS A 78 20.74 1.88 -1.76
N GLN A 79 20.67 2.23 -0.46
CA GLN A 79 21.56 1.61 0.54
C GLN A 79 21.31 0.11 0.67
N ARG A 80 20.05 -0.34 0.62
CA ARG A 80 19.69 -1.76 0.68
C ARG A 80 20.08 -2.53 -0.57
N PHE A 81 20.15 -1.86 -1.71
CA PHE A 81 20.52 -2.46 -3.01
C PHE A 81 22.03 -2.55 -3.23
N ARG A 82 22.85 -2.09 -2.27
CA ARG A 82 24.31 -2.23 -2.39
C ARG A 82 24.71 -3.68 -2.60
N GLY A 83 25.50 -3.92 -3.66
CA GLY A 83 25.91 -5.25 -4.07
C GLY A 83 24.91 -6.02 -4.92
N LEU A 84 23.79 -5.41 -5.30
CA LEU A 84 22.78 -5.98 -6.19
C LEU A 84 22.78 -5.18 -7.51
N PRO A 85 23.49 -5.64 -8.54
CA PRO A 85 23.66 -4.88 -9.79
C PRO A 85 22.35 -4.77 -10.61
N ASN A 86 21.38 -5.62 -10.31
CA ASN A 86 20.07 -5.68 -10.97
C ASN A 86 18.99 -4.85 -10.25
N ALA A 87 19.31 -4.11 -9.16
CA ALA A 87 18.34 -3.34 -8.39
C ALA A 87 18.66 -1.85 -8.39
N HIS A 88 17.68 -1.01 -8.75
CA HIS A 88 17.80 0.44 -8.87
C HIS A 88 16.63 1.14 -8.20
N ALA A 89 16.84 2.36 -7.67
CA ALA A 89 15.76 3.17 -7.11
C ALA A 89 15.88 4.63 -7.57
N TYR A 90 14.73 5.23 -7.91
CA TYR A 90 14.60 6.58 -8.46
C TYR A 90 13.55 7.38 -7.71
N VAL A 91 13.79 8.68 -7.59
CA VAL A 91 12.77 9.62 -7.10
C VAL A 91 11.84 9.98 -8.25
N GLY A 92 10.52 9.88 -8.04
CA GLY A 92 9.55 10.26 -9.05
C GLY A 92 8.11 10.17 -8.56
N ASP A 93 7.21 10.78 -9.32
CA ASP A 93 5.78 10.82 -9.06
C ASP A 93 5.08 9.65 -9.77
N ALA A 94 4.19 8.93 -9.07
CA ALA A 94 3.37 7.88 -9.64
C ALA A 94 2.39 8.38 -10.71
N MET A 95 2.07 9.69 -10.70
CA MET A 95 1.20 10.34 -11.67
C MET A 95 1.96 10.95 -12.87
N ASP A 96 3.30 10.91 -12.84
CA ASP A 96 4.19 11.34 -13.93
C ASP A 96 5.48 10.48 -13.86
N ILE A 97 5.36 9.23 -14.29
CA ILE A 97 6.44 8.23 -14.16
C ILE A 97 7.58 8.57 -15.14
N PRO A 98 8.81 8.84 -14.66
CA PRO A 98 9.93 9.35 -15.48
C PRO A 98 10.63 8.25 -16.29
N PHE A 99 9.85 7.35 -16.89
CA PHE A 99 10.35 6.30 -17.77
C PHE A 99 9.60 6.31 -19.10
N GLU A 100 10.29 5.83 -20.14
CA GLU A 100 9.70 5.67 -21.47
C GLU A 100 8.51 4.71 -21.44
N ALA A 101 7.59 4.87 -22.38
CA ALA A 101 6.49 3.96 -22.57
C ALA A 101 7.02 2.53 -22.88
N GLU A 102 6.27 1.52 -22.41
CA GLU A 102 6.50 0.10 -22.78
C GLU A 102 7.85 -0.48 -22.31
N ARG A 103 8.42 0.09 -21.25
CA ARG A 103 9.74 -0.31 -20.75
C ARG A 103 9.70 -1.60 -19.90
N PHE A 104 8.63 -1.87 -19.15
CA PHE A 104 8.60 -2.91 -18.12
C PHE A 104 7.66 -4.05 -18.47
N ASP A 105 8.09 -5.29 -18.21
CA ASP A 105 7.27 -6.48 -18.39
C ASP A 105 6.25 -6.65 -17.26
N LEU A 106 6.59 -6.19 -16.06
CA LEU A 106 5.71 -6.18 -14.88
C LEU A 106 5.81 -4.85 -14.16
N VAL A 107 4.66 -4.23 -13.89
CA VAL A 107 4.55 -3.05 -13.04
C VAL A 107 3.67 -3.37 -11.85
N PHE A 108 4.13 -3.11 -10.63
CA PHE A 108 3.26 -3.30 -9.47
C PHE A 108 3.26 -2.09 -8.53
N CYS A 109 2.15 -1.90 -7.84
CA CYS A 109 2.08 -1.01 -6.69
C CYS A 109 1.29 -1.66 -5.55
N ARG A 110 1.68 -1.31 -4.32
CA ARG A 110 1.09 -1.87 -3.11
C ARG A 110 0.97 -0.80 -2.04
N PHE A 111 -0.25 -0.62 -1.49
CA PHE A 111 -0.55 0.38 -0.44
C PHE A 111 -0.10 1.79 -0.85
N LEU A 112 -0.42 2.18 -2.07
CA LEU A 112 -0.08 3.47 -2.64
C LEU A 112 -1.31 4.23 -3.12
N LEU A 113 -2.20 3.56 -3.85
CA LEU A 113 -3.32 4.23 -4.51
C LEU A 113 -4.28 4.88 -3.50
N GLU A 114 -4.37 4.33 -2.28
CA GLU A 114 -5.15 4.93 -1.19
C GLU A 114 -4.72 6.37 -0.85
N TYR A 115 -3.48 6.76 -1.16
CA TYR A 115 -2.91 8.09 -0.84
C TYR A 115 -2.89 9.06 -2.03
N LEU A 116 -3.13 8.61 -3.24
CA LEU A 116 -2.98 9.46 -4.42
C LEU A 116 -4.25 10.28 -4.70
N PRO A 117 -4.11 11.56 -5.08
CA PRO A 117 -5.25 12.40 -5.42
C PRO A 117 -5.94 11.95 -6.73
N ASP A 118 -5.16 11.60 -7.76
CA ASP A 118 -5.68 11.07 -9.02
C ASP A 118 -5.17 9.64 -9.26
N LYS A 119 -5.92 8.69 -8.72
CA LYS A 119 -5.65 7.26 -8.85
C LYS A 119 -5.73 6.77 -10.30
N GLN A 120 -6.63 7.38 -11.08
CA GLN A 120 -6.80 6.99 -12.48
C GLN A 120 -5.62 7.42 -13.34
N LEU A 121 -5.06 8.60 -13.08
CA LEU A 121 -3.85 9.08 -13.77
C LEU A 121 -2.67 8.16 -13.42
N ALA A 122 -2.47 7.82 -12.15
CA ALA A 122 -1.40 6.93 -11.73
C ALA A 122 -1.50 5.54 -12.41
N VAL A 123 -2.70 4.95 -12.48
CA VAL A 123 -2.88 3.65 -13.16
C VAL A 123 -2.66 3.77 -14.67
N ARG A 124 -3.01 4.90 -15.31
CA ARG A 124 -2.67 5.16 -16.72
C ARG A 124 -1.16 5.26 -16.94
N GLU A 125 -0.45 5.94 -16.06
CA GLU A 125 1.02 6.04 -16.13
C GLU A 125 1.69 4.66 -15.96
N MET A 126 1.23 3.86 -14.97
CA MET A 126 1.68 2.48 -14.83
C MET A 126 1.41 1.65 -16.09
N ALA A 127 0.23 1.80 -16.70
CA ALA A 127 -0.11 1.12 -17.95
C ALA A 127 0.72 1.63 -19.15
N ARG A 128 1.08 2.94 -19.17
CA ARG A 128 1.94 3.53 -20.22
C ARG A 128 3.33 2.90 -20.20
N VAL A 129 3.95 2.80 -19.03
CA VAL A 129 5.31 2.27 -18.90
C VAL A 129 5.39 0.75 -18.93
N CYS A 130 4.26 0.05 -18.77
CA CYS A 130 4.14 -1.39 -18.97
C CYS A 130 4.17 -1.72 -20.47
N GLY A 131 4.91 -2.74 -20.87
CA GLY A 131 5.02 -3.20 -22.26
C GLY A 131 3.77 -3.97 -22.73
N PRO A 132 3.58 -4.12 -24.08
CA PRO A 132 2.53 -4.95 -24.63
C PRO A 132 2.65 -6.41 -24.15
N GLY A 133 1.54 -7.00 -23.69
CA GLY A 133 1.53 -8.32 -23.05
C GLY A 133 2.05 -8.33 -21.60
N GLY A 134 2.64 -7.24 -21.14
CA GLY A 134 3.09 -7.06 -19.76
C GLY A 134 1.91 -6.97 -18.77
N LYS A 135 2.21 -7.09 -17.48
CA LYS A 135 1.21 -7.16 -16.43
C LYS A 135 1.30 -5.96 -15.47
N LEU A 136 0.14 -5.50 -15.03
CA LEU A 136 0.01 -4.64 -13.84
C LEU A 136 -0.54 -5.46 -12.68
N LEU A 137 0.12 -5.38 -11.52
CA LEU A 137 -0.37 -5.90 -10.26
C LEU A 137 -0.62 -4.72 -9.31
N LEU A 138 -1.88 -4.50 -8.98
CA LEU A 138 -2.32 -3.46 -8.05
C LEU A 138 -2.84 -4.12 -6.78
N GLN A 139 -2.32 -3.71 -5.62
CA GLN A 139 -2.74 -4.25 -4.34
C GLN A 139 -2.99 -3.14 -3.34
N ASP A 140 -4.21 -3.10 -2.79
CA ASP A 140 -4.55 -2.10 -1.78
C ASP A 140 -5.68 -2.58 -0.86
N LEU A 141 -5.86 -1.86 0.26
CA LEU A 141 -6.82 -2.19 1.30
C LEU A 141 -8.23 -1.68 0.98
N ASP A 142 -9.20 -2.30 1.63
CA ASP A 142 -10.59 -1.92 1.60
C ASP A 142 -11.22 -2.07 2.97
N GLY A 143 -11.79 -0.98 3.49
CA GLY A 143 -12.47 -0.96 4.77
C GLY A 143 -11.54 -1.01 5.98
N GLN A 144 -10.34 -0.45 5.87
CA GLN A 144 -9.42 -0.36 7.02
C GLN A 144 -10.10 0.35 8.19
N LEU A 145 -10.01 -0.22 9.40
CA LEU A 145 -10.57 0.26 10.67
C LEU A 145 -12.09 0.15 10.83
N LEU A 146 -12.85 -0.41 9.87
CA LEU A 146 -14.30 -0.33 9.89
C LEU A 146 -15.03 -1.63 10.24
N TRP A 147 -14.36 -2.79 10.17
CA TRP A 147 -15.04 -4.07 10.34
C TRP A 147 -14.69 -4.71 11.66
N HIS A 148 -15.62 -4.58 12.61
CA HIS A 148 -15.50 -5.09 13.98
C HIS A 148 -16.76 -5.85 14.40
N PHE A 149 -16.59 -6.91 15.21
CA PHE A 149 -17.68 -7.62 15.87
C PHE A 149 -17.23 -8.02 17.30
N PRO A 150 -18.10 -7.86 18.35
CA PRO A 150 -19.41 -7.21 18.30
C PRO A 150 -19.29 -5.74 17.89
N GLU A 151 -20.40 -5.17 17.40
CA GLU A 151 -20.41 -3.75 17.03
C GLU A 151 -20.35 -2.87 18.29
N ASP A 152 -19.30 -2.06 18.41
CA ASP A 152 -19.22 -0.95 19.34
C ASP A 152 -19.69 0.32 18.61
N THR A 153 -20.92 0.74 18.89
CA THR A 153 -21.57 1.86 18.19
C THR A 153 -20.76 3.16 18.29
N GLU A 154 -20.23 3.47 19.48
CA GLU A 154 -19.44 4.71 19.68
C GLU A 154 -18.11 4.65 18.94
N LEU A 155 -17.42 3.51 19.00
CA LEU A 155 -16.18 3.29 18.25
C LEU A 155 -16.44 3.40 16.74
N ARG A 156 -17.51 2.79 16.23
CA ARG A 156 -17.91 2.85 14.83
C ARG A 156 -18.19 4.27 14.36
N GLU A 157 -19.06 5.00 15.07
CA GLU A 157 -19.42 6.37 14.71
C GLU A 157 -18.21 7.32 14.73
N THR A 158 -17.34 7.15 15.73
CA THR A 158 -16.11 7.94 15.82
C THR A 158 -15.15 7.58 14.69
N THR A 159 -14.96 6.29 14.39
CA THR A 159 -14.12 5.83 13.27
C THR A 159 -14.65 6.32 11.94
N GLU A 160 -15.97 6.31 11.71
CA GLU A 160 -16.56 6.85 10.49
C GLU A 160 -16.30 8.37 10.32
N ARG A 161 -16.29 9.13 11.42
CA ARG A 161 -15.89 10.55 11.36
C ARG A 161 -14.44 10.71 10.95
N VAL A 162 -13.54 9.90 11.52
CA VAL A 162 -12.12 9.88 11.17
C VAL A 162 -11.93 9.52 9.70
N VAL A 163 -12.60 8.48 9.22
CA VAL A 163 -12.55 8.05 7.82
C VAL A 163 -13.03 9.15 6.87
N ARG A 164 -14.17 9.79 7.14
CA ARG A 164 -14.67 10.92 6.31
C ARG A 164 -13.69 12.09 6.25
N TYR A 165 -13.02 12.39 7.36
CA TYR A 165 -11.98 13.41 7.35
C TYR A 165 -10.79 13.02 6.48
N LEU A 166 -10.29 11.79 6.62
CA LEU A 166 -9.19 11.28 5.81
C LEU A 166 -9.54 11.30 4.32
N GLU A 167 -10.77 10.93 3.94
CA GLU A 167 -11.27 11.06 2.57
C GLU A 167 -11.22 12.52 2.07
N SER A 168 -11.55 13.49 2.92
CA SER A 168 -11.47 14.92 2.56
C SER A 168 -10.03 15.41 2.34
N THR A 169 -9.03 14.69 2.86
CA THR A 169 -7.60 14.96 2.64
C THR A 169 -7.01 14.21 1.45
N GLY A 170 -7.82 13.42 0.72
CA GLY A 170 -7.42 12.64 -0.44
C GLY A 170 -7.06 11.17 -0.17
N PHE A 171 -7.05 10.76 1.10
CA PHE A 171 -6.92 9.34 1.45
C PHE A 171 -8.21 8.58 1.12
N ASP A 172 -8.09 7.42 0.47
CA ASP A 172 -9.24 6.61 0.06
C ASP A 172 -9.20 5.23 0.76
N PRO A 173 -9.89 5.06 1.89
CA PRO A 173 -9.89 3.81 2.64
C PRO A 173 -10.63 2.66 1.92
N PHE A 174 -11.27 2.95 0.78
CA PHE A 174 -12.04 1.99 -0.02
C PHE A 174 -11.49 1.85 -1.44
N VAL A 175 -10.20 2.13 -1.63
CA VAL A 175 -9.60 2.05 -2.97
C VAL A 175 -9.53 0.61 -3.49
N GLY A 176 -9.41 -0.39 -2.61
CA GLY A 176 -9.32 -1.79 -2.96
C GLY A 176 -10.43 -2.23 -3.92
N ARG A 177 -11.69 -1.95 -3.59
CA ARG A 177 -12.88 -2.27 -4.43
C ARG A 177 -12.90 -1.52 -5.76
N LYS A 178 -12.11 -0.45 -5.92
CA LYS A 178 -12.06 0.38 -7.12
C LYS A 178 -11.00 -0.09 -8.12
N LEU A 179 -10.01 -0.90 -7.70
CA LEU A 179 -8.86 -1.30 -8.51
C LEU A 179 -9.27 -1.95 -9.85
N PHE A 180 -10.28 -2.82 -9.84
CA PHE A 180 -10.82 -3.42 -11.07
C PHE A 180 -11.28 -2.36 -12.06
N SER A 181 -12.09 -1.41 -11.61
CA SER A 181 -12.60 -0.32 -12.46
C SER A 181 -11.47 0.59 -12.98
N LEU A 182 -10.47 0.87 -12.15
CA LEU A 182 -9.30 1.66 -12.56
C LEU A 182 -8.52 0.98 -13.70
N CYS A 183 -8.28 -0.34 -13.59
CA CYS A 183 -7.65 -1.13 -14.66
C CYS A 183 -8.47 -1.10 -15.95
N ARG A 184 -9.80 -1.32 -15.87
CA ARG A 184 -10.68 -1.30 -17.04
C ARG A 184 -10.70 0.06 -17.73
N LYS A 185 -10.72 1.16 -16.98
CA LYS A 185 -10.65 2.54 -17.49
C LYS A 185 -9.27 2.91 -18.06
N ALA A 186 -8.21 2.16 -17.71
CA ALA A 186 -6.89 2.26 -18.32
C ALA A 186 -6.71 1.35 -19.55
N ALA A 187 -7.82 0.79 -20.09
CA ALA A 187 -7.86 -0.10 -21.24
C ALA A 187 -7.03 -1.40 -21.08
N LEU A 188 -6.83 -1.86 -19.84
CA LEU A 188 -6.19 -3.12 -19.54
C LEU A 188 -7.18 -4.30 -19.73
N GLY A 189 -6.66 -5.44 -20.21
CA GLY A 189 -7.40 -6.69 -20.42
C GLY A 189 -7.08 -7.75 -19.37
N ASP A 190 -7.72 -8.91 -19.51
CA ASP A 190 -7.52 -10.11 -18.66
C ASP A 190 -7.45 -9.78 -17.16
N VAL A 191 -8.39 -8.94 -16.71
CA VAL A 191 -8.38 -8.43 -15.34
C VAL A 191 -8.91 -9.50 -14.39
N THR A 192 -8.06 -9.96 -13.48
CA THR A 192 -8.41 -10.88 -12.39
C THR A 192 -8.42 -10.15 -11.06
N VAL A 193 -9.25 -10.58 -10.14
CA VAL A 193 -9.38 -10.01 -8.80
C VAL A 193 -9.27 -11.12 -7.76
N GLN A 194 -8.38 -10.94 -6.81
CA GLN A 194 -8.25 -11.79 -5.63
C GLN A 194 -8.57 -10.97 -4.39
N LEU A 195 -9.26 -11.58 -3.41
CA LEU A 195 -9.59 -10.99 -2.13
C LEU A 195 -9.01 -11.84 -1.01
N ASP A 196 -8.19 -11.23 -0.19
CA ASP A 196 -7.61 -11.86 1.00
C ASP A 196 -8.02 -11.10 2.27
N PRO A 197 -8.17 -11.80 3.41
CA PRO A 197 -8.32 -11.12 4.69
C PRO A 197 -7.00 -10.41 5.05
N TYR A 198 -7.14 -9.22 5.63
CA TYR A 198 -6.02 -8.45 6.14
C TYR A 198 -6.36 -7.89 7.51
N HIS A 199 -5.38 -7.75 8.41
CA HIS A 199 -5.64 -7.44 9.82
C HIS A 199 -6.76 -8.30 10.43
N LEU A 200 -6.79 -9.60 10.06
CA LEU A 200 -7.75 -10.52 10.64
C LEU A 200 -7.31 -10.90 12.05
N TYR A 201 -8.04 -10.42 13.03
CA TYR A 201 -7.82 -10.68 14.45
C TYR A 201 -9.07 -11.31 15.04
N ALA A 202 -8.96 -12.56 15.48
CA ALA A 202 -10.01 -13.28 16.18
C ALA A 202 -9.59 -13.41 17.64
N GLY A 203 -10.26 -12.66 18.53
CA GLY A 203 -9.86 -12.49 19.92
C GLY A 203 -8.73 -11.48 20.11
N ALA A 204 -8.12 -11.49 21.29
CA ALA A 204 -7.07 -10.55 21.67
C ALA A 204 -5.83 -10.62 20.75
N ILE A 205 -5.40 -9.48 20.25
CA ILE A 205 -4.18 -9.40 19.44
C ILE A 205 -2.92 -9.58 20.30
N GLU A 206 -1.87 -10.10 19.65
CA GLU A 206 -0.55 -10.27 20.27
C GLU A 206 0.15 -8.92 20.55
N ASP A 207 1.15 -8.94 21.45
CA ASP A 207 1.89 -7.74 21.84
C ASP A 207 2.58 -7.02 20.68
N LYS A 208 3.09 -7.78 19.71
CA LYS A 208 3.69 -7.21 18.48
C LYS A 208 2.68 -6.40 17.69
N GLN A 209 1.51 -6.95 17.44
CA GLN A 209 0.42 -6.29 16.70
C GLN A 209 -0.12 -5.08 17.47
N PHE A 210 -0.26 -5.23 18.79
CA PHE A 210 -0.69 -4.13 19.67
C PHE A 210 0.28 -2.94 19.58
N SER A 211 1.58 -3.20 19.68
CA SER A 211 2.60 -2.16 19.57
C SER A 211 2.58 -1.46 18.22
N GLN A 212 2.36 -2.22 17.13
CA GLN A 212 2.22 -1.66 15.78
C GLN A 212 1.00 -0.75 15.66
N TRP A 213 -0.15 -1.15 16.22
CA TRP A 213 -1.36 -0.33 16.21
C TRP A 213 -1.20 0.92 17.08
N LYS A 214 -0.59 0.78 18.26
CA LYS A 214 -0.28 1.93 19.12
C LYS A 214 0.57 2.96 18.39
N THR A 215 1.67 2.54 17.75
CA THR A 215 2.52 3.42 16.94
C THR A 215 1.74 4.07 15.79
N LYS A 216 0.87 3.32 15.11
CA LYS A 216 0.05 3.86 14.02
C LYS A 216 -0.91 4.95 14.50
N LEU A 217 -1.56 4.76 15.66
CA LEU A 217 -2.44 5.76 16.25
C LEU A 217 -1.68 6.99 16.74
N GLU A 218 -0.45 6.82 17.26
CA GLU A 218 0.43 7.93 17.62
C GLU A 218 0.84 8.76 16.41
N ILE A 219 1.20 8.12 15.29
CA ILE A 219 1.49 8.81 14.02
C ILE A 219 0.26 9.57 13.50
N ALA A 220 -0.93 8.96 13.61
CA ALA A 220 -2.19 9.58 13.17
C ALA A 220 -2.76 10.60 14.16
N ARG A 221 -2.14 10.79 15.33
CA ARG A 221 -2.65 11.65 16.39
C ARG A 221 -3.00 13.08 15.95
N PRO A 222 -2.17 13.79 15.16
CA PRO A 222 -2.53 15.14 14.69
C PRO A 222 -3.85 15.17 13.93
N GLN A 223 -4.10 14.18 13.08
CA GLN A 223 -5.35 14.04 12.32
C GLN A 223 -6.52 13.69 13.23
N LEU A 224 -6.30 12.81 14.22
CA LEU A 224 -7.32 12.47 15.22
C LEU A 224 -7.73 13.70 16.03
N VAL A 225 -6.78 14.53 16.46
CA VAL A 225 -7.05 15.79 17.17
C VAL A 225 -7.84 16.76 16.29
N ALA A 226 -7.45 16.90 15.00
CA ALA A 226 -8.17 17.78 14.07
C ALA A 226 -9.63 17.36 13.86
N VAL A 227 -9.91 16.05 13.84
CA VAL A 227 -11.27 15.50 13.65
C VAL A 227 -12.09 15.55 14.94
N LEU A 228 -11.47 15.16 16.07
CA LEU A 228 -12.17 14.93 17.33
C LEU A 228 -12.19 16.17 18.23
N GLY A 229 -11.42 17.20 17.88
CA GLY A 229 -11.46 18.53 18.48
C GLY A 229 -10.55 18.72 19.70
N SER A 230 -9.96 17.66 20.26
CA SER A 230 -9.02 17.78 21.38
C SER A 230 -8.08 16.58 21.49
N GLU A 231 -6.95 16.79 22.15
CA GLU A 231 -6.00 15.75 22.53
C GLU A 231 -6.65 14.66 23.39
N GLU A 232 -7.52 15.07 24.32
CA GLU A 232 -8.22 14.15 25.19
C GLU A 232 -9.18 13.25 24.41
N SER A 233 -9.96 13.78 23.48
CA SER A 233 -10.86 12.99 22.62
C SER A 233 -10.08 12.02 21.72
N ALA A 234 -8.94 12.48 21.18
CA ALA A 234 -8.07 11.62 20.36
C ALA A 234 -7.49 10.47 21.20
N ARG A 235 -7.09 10.74 22.45
CA ARG A 235 -6.58 9.72 23.37
C ARG A 235 -7.69 8.72 23.74
N ILE A 236 -8.88 9.19 24.10
CA ILE A 236 -10.03 8.32 24.42
C ILE A 236 -10.35 7.38 23.27
N TYR A 237 -10.39 7.89 22.04
CA TYR A 237 -10.59 7.06 20.84
C TYR A 237 -9.50 6.01 20.68
N ALA A 238 -8.24 6.40 20.78
CA ALA A 238 -7.12 5.49 20.64
C ALA A 238 -7.12 4.39 21.71
N ASP A 239 -7.37 4.75 22.96
CA ASP A 239 -7.44 3.81 24.09
C ASP A 239 -8.60 2.82 23.90
N ARG A 240 -9.78 3.30 23.48
CA ARG A 240 -10.96 2.45 23.21
C ARG A 240 -10.69 1.48 22.05
N PHE A 241 -10.11 1.96 20.95
CA PHE A 241 -9.75 1.12 19.82
C PHE A 241 -8.74 0.03 20.21
N LEU A 242 -7.71 0.39 20.97
CA LEU A 242 -6.71 -0.56 21.45
C LEU A 242 -7.30 -1.56 22.46
N ALA A 243 -8.21 -1.12 23.34
CA ALA A 243 -8.92 -2.00 24.25
C ALA A 243 -9.79 -3.00 23.49
N PHE A 244 -10.51 -2.56 22.44
CA PHE A 244 -11.28 -3.43 21.58
C PHE A 244 -10.43 -4.53 20.94
N LEU A 245 -9.24 -4.19 20.44
CA LEU A 245 -8.31 -5.16 19.84
C LEU A 245 -7.72 -6.14 20.86
N ARG A 246 -7.76 -5.84 22.15
CA ARG A 246 -7.30 -6.72 23.25
C ARG A 246 -8.41 -7.56 23.86
N ASP A 247 -9.65 -7.32 23.50
CA ASP A 247 -10.77 -8.08 24.01
C ASP A 247 -10.82 -9.48 23.34
N PRO A 248 -10.83 -10.57 24.12
CA PRO A 248 -10.84 -11.92 23.57
C PRO A 248 -12.14 -12.32 22.84
N GLU A 249 -13.23 -11.57 23.02
CA GLU A 249 -14.54 -11.85 22.42
C GLU A 249 -14.78 -11.06 21.13
N THR A 250 -13.75 -10.39 20.59
CA THR A 250 -13.88 -9.53 19.41
C THR A 250 -13.30 -10.14 18.15
N LEU A 251 -13.82 -9.70 17.02
CA LEU A 251 -13.28 -9.97 15.69
C LEU A 251 -13.04 -8.65 14.96
N THR A 252 -11.85 -8.47 14.40
CA THR A 252 -11.51 -7.34 13.53
C THR A 252 -10.92 -7.84 12.22
N TYR A 253 -11.31 -7.25 11.10
CA TYR A 253 -10.71 -7.54 9.80
C TYR A 253 -10.80 -6.37 8.84
N CYS A 254 -9.99 -6.38 7.79
CA CYS A 254 -10.21 -5.64 6.57
C CYS A 254 -9.87 -6.52 5.36
N CYS A 255 -10.18 -6.04 4.17
CA CYS A 255 -9.96 -6.77 2.94
C CYS A 255 -8.73 -6.24 2.20
N LEU A 256 -7.92 -7.15 1.67
CA LEU A 256 -6.82 -6.87 0.76
C LEU A 256 -7.25 -7.29 -0.65
N PHE A 257 -7.42 -6.32 -1.54
CA PHE A 257 -7.68 -6.57 -2.95
C PHE A 257 -6.35 -6.64 -3.69
N THR A 258 -6.18 -7.69 -4.48
CA THR A 258 -5.10 -7.82 -5.47
C THR A 258 -5.75 -7.93 -6.84
N VAL A 259 -5.40 -7.01 -7.72
CA VAL A 259 -5.88 -7.00 -9.11
C VAL A 259 -4.69 -7.16 -10.03
N VAL A 260 -4.76 -8.15 -10.90
CA VAL A 260 -3.77 -8.36 -11.97
C VAL A 260 -4.45 -8.14 -13.30
N ALA A 261 -3.84 -7.33 -14.14
CA ALA A 261 -4.35 -6.99 -15.47
C ALA A 261 -3.23 -7.07 -16.50
N THR A 262 -3.57 -7.41 -17.74
CA THR A 262 -2.62 -7.49 -18.85
C THR A 262 -2.77 -6.28 -19.77
N LYS A 263 -1.65 -5.65 -20.16
CA LYS A 263 -1.67 -4.66 -21.24
C LYS A 263 -1.87 -5.38 -22.58
N PRO A 264 -2.92 -5.05 -23.34
CA PRO A 264 -3.13 -5.68 -24.65
C PRO A 264 -1.90 -5.55 -25.54
N ALA A 265 -1.60 -6.60 -26.30
CA ALA A 265 -0.60 -6.51 -27.37
C ALA A 265 -1.05 -5.48 -28.40
N THR A 266 -0.12 -4.65 -28.86
CA THR A 266 -0.39 -3.72 -29.99
C THR A 266 -0.65 -4.59 -31.21
N LYS A 267 -1.81 -4.38 -31.87
CA LYS A 267 -2.15 -5.08 -33.13
C LYS A 267 -1.30 -4.58 -34.26
#